data_ec9afd074aac8770059ff77f23d28f43
#
_entry.id   ec9afd074aac8770059ff77f23d28f43
#
_cell.length_a   1.000
_cell.length_b   1.000
_cell.length_c   1.000
_cell.angle_alpha   90.00
_cell.angle_beta   90.00
_cell.angle_gamma   90.00
#
_symmetry.space_group_name_H-M   'P 1'
#
loop_
_entity.id
_entity.type
_entity.pdbx_description
1 polymer ?
#
loop_
_entity_poly.entity_id
_entity_poly.type
_entity_poly.pdbx_seq_one_letter_code
_entity_poly.pdbx_strand_id
1 'polypeptide(L)'
;MSEPRQDIVVGVDGSPAGDAALSWALAHAAVSGDHVTAVHTWQTPVMIGPGEAYLSVLDEQELTAQAQAVLEEALARAAARVTGGSAHVSSVCVAGSAPQVLEERARDAAMLVLGRRDESRRVFGSTVDGALHHVACPVVVVPVEAHAAAQSGRVVVAVADGQASDGALAWAARTAATLHRPLVAVHVRRPDQGPKHLGQPTGWTGAKEIDDVALKHLRELVHEAAPDLPVPAAVDVLVGHAADELTRHVRADDLLVVGSRGRGTLAGWFLGSTSHHLVREAHCPVVVVREPAE
;
A
#
# COMPACT_ATOMS: atom_id res chain seq x y z
N MET A 1 6.41 -25.08 -10.09
CA MET A 1 7.29 -24.07 -10.73
C MET A 1 7.22 -22.86 -9.85
N SER A 2 8.35 -22.45 -9.24
CA SER A 2 8.39 -21.21 -8.44
C SER A 2 8.18 -20.03 -9.39
N GLU A 3 7.27 -19.13 -9.05
CA GLU A 3 7.14 -17.87 -9.78
C GLU A 3 8.49 -17.10 -9.77
N PRO A 4 8.80 -16.34 -10.82
CA PRO A 4 10.01 -15.54 -10.84
C PRO A 4 9.99 -14.56 -9.65
N ARG A 5 11.10 -14.51 -8.91
CA ARG A 5 11.27 -13.55 -7.81
C ARG A 5 11.05 -12.15 -8.32
N GLN A 6 10.20 -11.41 -7.60
CA GLN A 6 9.90 -10.01 -7.92
C GLN A 6 10.68 -9.09 -6.98
N ASP A 7 10.90 -7.85 -7.39
CA ASP A 7 11.62 -6.87 -6.57
C ASP A 7 10.63 -6.00 -5.79
N ILE A 8 10.87 -5.84 -4.49
CA ILE A 8 10.15 -4.95 -3.58
C ILE A 8 11.05 -3.76 -3.31
N VAL A 9 10.69 -2.61 -3.83
CA VAL A 9 11.44 -1.38 -3.58
C VAL A 9 10.96 -0.73 -2.29
N VAL A 10 11.89 -0.36 -1.41
CA VAL A 10 11.56 0.29 -0.12
C VAL A 10 12.27 1.62 0.00
N GLY A 11 11.51 2.70 0.20
CA GLY A 11 12.07 4.02 0.53
C GLY A 11 12.47 4.09 2.01
N VAL A 12 13.75 4.37 2.27
CA VAL A 12 14.31 4.44 3.62
C VAL A 12 14.92 5.83 3.85
N ASP A 13 14.44 6.53 4.87
CA ASP A 13 14.91 7.90 5.21
C ASP A 13 15.58 7.97 6.59
N GLY A 14 15.83 6.82 7.23
CA GLY A 14 16.38 6.73 8.58
C GLY A 14 15.38 7.06 9.69
N SER A 15 14.14 7.40 9.36
CA SER A 15 13.09 7.66 10.34
C SER A 15 12.46 6.37 10.87
N PRO A 16 11.77 6.41 12.03
CA PRO A 16 10.99 5.27 12.52
C PRO A 16 9.95 4.74 11.53
N ALA A 17 9.39 5.61 10.68
CA ALA A 17 8.45 5.22 9.63
C ALA A 17 9.16 4.47 8.49
N GLY A 18 10.34 4.91 8.07
CA GLY A 18 11.19 4.19 7.13
C GLY A 18 11.61 2.82 7.66
N ASP A 19 11.95 2.74 8.96
CA ASP A 19 12.25 1.47 9.64
C ASP A 19 11.05 0.52 9.67
N ALA A 20 9.83 1.04 9.90
CA ALA A 20 8.60 0.26 9.88
C ALA A 20 8.33 -0.30 8.46
N ALA A 21 8.48 0.53 7.42
CA ALA A 21 8.34 0.13 6.03
C ALA A 21 9.34 -0.97 5.66
N LEU A 22 10.60 -0.82 6.03
CA LEU A 22 11.65 -1.80 5.75
C LEU A 22 11.40 -3.10 6.51
N SER A 23 11.04 -3.04 7.78
CA SER A 23 10.70 -4.24 8.57
C SER A 23 9.50 -4.99 7.98
N TRP A 24 8.48 -4.27 7.53
CA TRP A 24 7.31 -4.85 6.86
C TRP A 24 7.70 -5.55 5.56
N ALA A 25 8.49 -4.89 4.71
CA ALA A 25 8.93 -5.45 3.43
C ALA A 25 9.80 -6.70 3.61
N LEU A 26 10.72 -6.70 4.58
CA LEU A 26 11.55 -7.86 4.91
C LEU A 26 10.72 -9.05 5.40
N ALA A 27 9.73 -8.81 6.27
CA ALA A 27 8.85 -9.85 6.75
C ALA A 27 7.94 -10.40 5.64
N HIS A 28 7.48 -9.55 4.72
CA HIS A 28 6.75 -9.96 3.52
C HIS A 28 7.62 -10.84 2.62
N ALA A 29 8.81 -10.38 2.29
CA ALA A 29 9.76 -11.09 1.44
C ALA A 29 10.23 -12.43 2.03
N ALA A 30 10.32 -12.53 3.35
CA ALA A 30 10.66 -13.78 4.03
C ALA A 30 9.63 -14.90 3.78
N VAL A 31 8.37 -14.54 3.50
CA VAL A 31 7.28 -15.47 3.16
C VAL A 31 7.13 -15.64 1.66
N SER A 32 7.12 -14.55 0.89
CA SER A 32 6.91 -14.58 -0.57
C SER A 32 8.14 -15.09 -1.33
N GLY A 33 9.34 -14.97 -0.76
CA GLY A 33 10.61 -15.30 -1.43
C GLY A 33 11.11 -14.20 -2.37
N ASP A 34 10.47 -13.03 -2.38
CA ASP A 34 10.85 -11.89 -3.19
C ASP A 34 12.17 -11.26 -2.73
N HIS A 35 12.73 -10.41 -3.59
CA HIS A 35 13.92 -9.63 -3.29
C HIS A 35 13.52 -8.24 -2.77
N VAL A 36 14.26 -7.70 -1.79
CA VAL A 36 14.04 -6.35 -1.26
C VAL A 36 15.18 -5.45 -1.69
N THR A 37 14.86 -4.33 -2.34
CA THR A 37 15.82 -3.25 -2.64
C THR A 37 15.52 -2.06 -1.74
N ALA A 38 16.35 -1.88 -0.70
CA ALA A 38 16.27 -0.73 0.20
C ALA A 38 16.96 0.48 -0.44
N VAL A 39 16.22 1.56 -0.65
CA VAL A 39 16.67 2.78 -1.34
C VAL A 39 16.70 3.95 -0.38
N HIS A 40 17.88 4.52 -0.18
CA HIS A 40 18.07 5.80 0.51
C HIS A 40 18.53 6.86 -0.47
N THR A 41 17.96 8.06 -0.38
CA THR A 41 18.35 9.18 -1.24
C THR A 41 18.88 10.34 -0.41
N TRP A 42 19.88 11.02 -0.94
CA TRP A 42 20.45 12.21 -0.34
C TRP A 42 20.58 13.35 -1.34
N GLN A 43 20.61 14.57 -0.86
CA GLN A 43 20.78 15.76 -1.68
C GLN A 43 21.81 16.67 -1.04
N THR A 44 22.59 17.34 -1.87
CA THR A 44 23.50 18.39 -1.39
C THR A 44 22.65 19.55 -0.84
N PRO A 45 22.84 19.95 0.42
CA PRO A 45 22.11 21.08 0.98
C PRO A 45 22.47 22.35 0.22
N VAL A 46 21.48 23.03 -0.36
CA VAL A 46 21.65 24.36 -0.93
C VAL A 46 21.33 25.38 0.15
N MET A 47 22.37 26.11 0.61
CA MET A 47 22.17 27.21 1.54
C MET A 47 21.90 28.50 0.73
N ILE A 48 20.73 29.06 0.92
CA ILE A 48 20.33 30.34 0.33
C ILE A 48 20.56 31.41 1.40
N GLY A 49 21.64 32.22 1.24
CA GLY A 49 21.87 33.42 2.04
C GLY A 49 21.34 34.69 1.35
N PRO A 50 21.27 35.84 2.07
CA PRO A 50 20.81 37.10 1.48
C PRO A 50 21.76 37.54 0.37
N GLY A 51 21.37 37.26 -0.90
CA GLY A 51 22.06 37.76 -2.08
C GLY A 51 22.83 36.74 -2.90
N GLU A 52 23.18 35.56 -2.38
CA GLU A 52 23.88 34.51 -3.14
C GLU A 52 23.52 33.12 -2.63
N ALA A 53 23.45 32.15 -3.56
CA ALA A 53 23.34 30.73 -3.21
C ALA A 53 24.73 30.18 -2.96
N TYR A 54 25.02 29.76 -1.74
CA TYR A 54 26.24 29.03 -1.42
C TYR A 54 25.97 27.55 -1.53
N LEU A 55 26.65 26.85 -2.45
CA LEU A 55 26.77 25.40 -2.38
C LEU A 55 27.56 25.09 -1.11
N SER A 56 27.02 24.25 -0.23
CA SER A 56 27.77 23.80 0.92
C SER A 56 29.04 23.09 0.43
N VAL A 57 30.19 23.41 1.05
CA VAL A 57 31.49 22.80 0.74
C VAL A 57 31.60 21.38 1.34
N LEU A 58 30.48 20.68 1.49
CA LEU A 58 30.50 19.29 1.95
C LEU A 58 30.98 18.41 0.80
N ASP A 59 31.99 17.62 1.07
CA ASP A 59 32.53 16.65 0.13
C ASP A 59 31.42 15.61 -0.21
N GLU A 60 31.18 15.39 -1.49
CA GLU A 60 30.21 14.42 -1.98
C GLU A 60 30.51 13.01 -1.44
N GLN A 61 31.78 12.68 -1.24
CA GLN A 61 32.18 11.40 -0.64
C GLN A 61 31.75 11.31 0.82
N GLU A 62 31.81 12.38 1.58
CA GLU A 62 31.38 12.43 2.98
C GLU A 62 29.86 12.31 3.08
N LEU A 63 29.11 13.01 2.22
CA LEU A 63 27.64 12.89 2.15
C LEU A 63 27.20 11.47 1.77
N THR A 64 27.88 10.87 0.80
CA THR A 64 27.60 9.49 0.40
C THR A 64 27.88 8.52 1.54
N ALA A 65 28.98 8.67 2.26
CA ALA A 65 29.33 7.81 3.39
C ALA A 65 28.32 7.96 4.54
N GLN A 66 27.88 9.17 4.85
CA GLN A 66 26.82 9.41 5.84
C GLN A 66 25.48 8.76 5.44
N ALA A 67 25.09 8.91 4.19
CA ALA A 67 23.87 8.31 3.65
C ALA A 67 23.93 6.77 3.67
N GLN A 68 25.08 6.18 3.36
CA GLN A 68 25.30 4.74 3.48
C GLN A 68 25.17 4.26 4.94
N ALA A 69 25.76 4.99 5.89
CA ALA A 69 25.64 4.66 7.30
C ALA A 69 24.18 4.67 7.78
N VAL A 70 23.38 5.65 7.37
CA VAL A 70 21.93 5.71 7.68
C VAL A 70 21.22 4.46 7.16
N LEU A 71 21.51 4.03 5.93
CA LEU A 71 20.88 2.87 5.31
C LEU A 71 21.30 1.56 6.00
N GLU A 72 22.59 1.41 6.32
CA GLU A 72 23.12 0.22 7.04
C GLU A 72 22.51 0.12 8.45
N GLU A 73 22.41 1.22 9.18
CA GLU A 73 21.76 1.23 10.50
C GLU A 73 20.27 0.88 10.40
N ALA A 74 19.56 1.41 9.40
CA ALA A 74 18.15 1.08 9.19
C ALA A 74 17.97 -0.42 8.87
N LEU A 75 18.82 -0.98 8.01
CA LEU A 75 18.82 -2.42 7.71
C LEU A 75 19.09 -3.26 8.96
N ALA A 76 20.06 -2.88 9.78
CA ALA A 76 20.35 -3.59 11.03
C ALA A 76 19.16 -3.54 12.00
N ARG A 77 18.54 -2.37 12.18
CA ARG A 77 17.35 -2.21 13.03
C ARG A 77 16.16 -3.01 12.51
N ALA A 78 15.92 -3.01 11.19
CA ALA A 78 14.82 -3.75 10.58
C ALA A 78 15.04 -5.27 10.68
N ALA A 79 16.25 -5.75 10.39
CA ALA A 79 16.59 -7.17 10.49
C ALA A 79 16.41 -7.71 11.91
N ALA A 80 16.73 -6.92 12.94
CA ALA A 80 16.54 -7.31 14.34
C ALA A 80 15.06 -7.47 14.74
N ARG A 81 14.13 -6.91 13.98
CA ARG A 81 12.68 -6.99 14.23
C ARG A 81 11.99 -8.12 13.47
N VAL A 82 12.62 -8.66 12.44
CA VAL A 82 12.05 -9.74 11.61
C VAL A 82 12.46 -11.09 12.18
N THR A 83 11.47 -11.87 12.58
CA THR A 83 11.65 -13.26 13.06
C THR A 83 11.08 -14.21 12.02
N GLY A 84 11.83 -15.26 11.65
CA GLY A 84 11.28 -16.39 10.89
C GLY A 84 11.75 -16.56 9.45
N GLY A 85 12.81 -15.88 9.02
CA GLY A 85 13.40 -16.11 7.68
C GLY A 85 14.40 -15.04 7.29
N SER A 86 15.27 -15.34 6.33
CA SER A 86 16.15 -14.34 5.71
C SER A 86 15.57 -13.93 4.36
N ALA A 87 15.23 -12.65 4.22
CA ALA A 87 14.91 -12.08 2.93
C ALA A 87 16.21 -11.80 2.14
N HIS A 88 16.15 -11.92 0.83
CA HIS A 88 17.22 -11.41 -0.04
C HIS A 88 17.13 -9.90 -0.11
N VAL A 89 18.18 -9.20 0.34
CA VAL A 89 18.19 -7.73 0.43
C VAL A 89 19.38 -7.17 -0.31
N SER A 90 19.14 -6.13 -1.10
CA SER A 90 20.14 -5.19 -1.59
C SER A 90 19.89 -3.80 -1.05
N SER A 91 20.93 -2.99 -0.99
CA SER A 91 20.85 -1.59 -0.56
C SER A 91 21.42 -0.67 -1.62
N VAL A 92 20.75 0.45 -1.85
CA VAL A 92 21.12 1.43 -2.86
C VAL A 92 21.04 2.83 -2.26
N CYS A 93 22.16 3.53 -2.31
CA CYS A 93 22.24 4.93 -1.92
C CYS A 93 22.43 5.80 -3.16
N VAL A 94 21.51 6.75 -3.39
CA VAL A 94 21.48 7.55 -4.63
C VAL A 94 21.37 9.04 -4.31
N ALA A 95 22.20 9.84 -4.96
CA ALA A 95 22.04 11.29 -4.96
C ALA A 95 20.81 11.68 -5.80
N GLY A 96 19.87 12.43 -5.23
CA GLY A 96 18.70 12.90 -5.95
C GLY A 96 17.45 13.08 -5.10
N SER A 97 16.37 13.50 -5.74
CA SER A 97 15.06 13.65 -5.12
C SER A 97 14.40 12.29 -4.85
N ALA A 98 14.00 12.04 -3.61
CA ALA A 98 13.38 10.77 -3.23
C ALA A 98 12.18 10.38 -4.11
N PRO A 99 11.20 11.26 -4.41
CA PRO A 99 10.10 10.92 -5.29
C PRO A 99 10.54 10.44 -6.67
N GLN A 100 11.49 11.15 -7.30
CA GLN A 100 11.96 10.83 -8.65
C GLN A 100 12.74 9.51 -8.69
N VAL A 101 13.67 9.32 -7.75
CA VAL A 101 14.49 8.10 -7.67
C VAL A 101 13.62 6.88 -7.40
N LEU A 102 12.65 7.00 -6.48
CA LEU A 102 11.75 5.91 -6.14
C LEU A 102 10.77 5.59 -7.28
N GLU A 103 10.26 6.60 -7.99
CA GLU A 103 9.45 6.40 -9.19
C GLU A 103 10.22 5.61 -10.26
N GLU A 104 11.46 5.98 -10.53
CA GLU A 104 12.30 5.29 -11.51
C GLU A 104 12.57 3.84 -11.09
N ARG A 105 12.95 3.62 -9.81
CA ARG A 105 13.26 2.29 -9.29
C ARG A 105 12.04 1.38 -9.18
N ALA A 106 10.88 1.96 -8.94
CA ALA A 106 9.62 1.21 -8.82
C ALA A 106 8.97 0.86 -10.18
N ARG A 107 9.54 1.28 -11.30
CA ARG A 107 8.92 1.11 -12.62
C ARG A 107 8.61 -0.35 -12.96
N ASP A 108 9.54 -1.25 -12.64
CA ASP A 108 9.43 -2.68 -12.90
C ASP A 108 9.33 -3.49 -11.59
N ALA A 109 9.07 -2.83 -10.46
CA ALA A 109 8.96 -3.48 -9.17
C ALA A 109 7.57 -4.12 -8.99
N ALA A 110 7.52 -5.17 -8.15
CA ALA A 110 6.26 -5.76 -7.70
C ALA A 110 5.43 -4.79 -6.88
N MET A 111 6.10 -3.99 -6.06
CA MET A 111 5.52 -2.95 -5.24
C MET A 111 6.56 -1.95 -4.74
N LEU A 112 6.11 -0.75 -4.41
CA LEU A 112 6.87 0.25 -3.66
C LEU A 112 6.35 0.34 -2.23
N VAL A 113 7.24 0.24 -1.25
CA VAL A 113 6.89 0.31 0.18
C VAL A 113 7.44 1.59 0.79
N LEU A 114 6.58 2.35 1.44
CA LEU A 114 6.92 3.63 2.08
C LEU A 114 6.36 3.67 3.50
N GLY A 115 7.07 4.35 4.39
CA GLY A 115 6.62 4.59 5.75
C GLY A 115 5.72 5.82 5.84
N ARG A 116 4.68 5.74 6.70
CA ARG A 116 3.87 6.88 7.08
C ARG A 116 4.23 7.31 8.50
N ARG A 117 4.62 8.57 8.66
CA ARG A 117 4.85 9.16 9.99
C ARG A 117 3.53 9.35 10.71
N ASP A 118 3.53 9.03 12.00
CA ASP A 118 2.44 9.42 12.89
C ASP A 118 2.59 10.91 13.21
N GLU A 119 2.02 11.74 12.40
CA GLU A 119 1.95 13.16 12.69
C GLU A 119 0.51 13.65 12.54
N SER A 120 0.05 14.37 13.54
CA SER A 120 -1.13 15.23 13.57
C SER A 120 -1.21 16.25 12.41
N ARG A 121 -0.36 16.14 11.43
CA ARG A 121 -0.29 16.97 10.23
C ARG A 121 -1.11 16.35 9.11
N ARG A 122 -2.07 17.11 8.66
CA ARG A 122 -3.07 16.79 7.62
C ARG A 122 -2.49 16.57 6.21
N VAL A 123 -1.19 16.40 6.04
CA VAL A 123 -0.53 16.31 4.72
C VAL A 123 0.44 15.14 4.70
N PHE A 124 0.40 14.31 3.66
CA PHE A 124 1.43 13.32 3.39
C PHE A 124 2.79 13.98 3.20
N GLY A 125 3.87 13.26 3.53
CA GLY A 125 5.19 13.65 3.04
C GLY A 125 5.19 13.63 1.50
N SER A 126 5.95 14.55 0.90
CA SER A 126 6.02 14.69 -0.57
C SER A 126 6.37 13.38 -1.30
N THR A 127 7.09 12.49 -0.64
CA THR A 127 7.48 11.18 -1.20
C THR A 127 6.27 10.23 -1.30
N VAL A 128 5.46 10.12 -0.25
CA VAL A 128 4.24 9.27 -0.27
C VAL A 128 3.23 9.83 -1.25
N ASP A 129 3.00 11.13 -1.23
CA ASP A 129 2.07 11.79 -2.14
C ASP A 129 2.52 11.63 -3.61
N GLY A 130 3.79 11.88 -3.90
CA GLY A 130 4.37 11.68 -5.23
C GLY A 130 4.23 10.23 -5.70
N ALA A 131 4.56 9.25 -4.85
CA ALA A 131 4.43 7.84 -5.18
C ALA A 131 2.98 7.46 -5.50
N LEU A 132 2.03 7.89 -4.68
CA LEU A 132 0.61 7.62 -4.90
C LEU A 132 0.06 8.25 -6.20
N HIS A 133 0.72 9.27 -6.74
CA HIS A 133 0.31 9.92 -7.98
C HIS A 133 1.08 9.46 -9.22
N HIS A 134 2.32 9.04 -9.11
CA HIS A 134 3.21 8.83 -10.27
C HIS A 134 3.67 7.39 -10.45
N VAL A 135 3.76 6.58 -9.38
CA VAL A 135 4.28 5.21 -9.47
C VAL A 135 3.22 4.27 -10.08
N ALA A 136 3.61 3.45 -11.04
CA ALA A 136 2.69 2.53 -11.74
C ALA A 136 2.42 1.24 -10.97
N CYS A 137 3.40 0.73 -10.21
CA CYS A 137 3.22 -0.47 -9.41
C CYS A 137 2.37 -0.18 -8.15
N PRO A 138 1.84 -1.22 -7.47
CA PRO A 138 1.19 -1.08 -6.18
C PRO A 138 2.05 -0.35 -5.15
N VAL A 139 1.48 0.61 -4.42
CA VAL A 139 2.17 1.36 -3.37
C VAL A 139 1.64 0.94 -2.01
N VAL A 140 2.53 0.44 -1.16
CA VAL A 140 2.23 0.05 0.22
C VAL A 140 2.66 1.17 1.15
N VAL A 141 1.74 1.69 1.93
CA VAL A 141 2.01 2.71 2.95
C VAL A 141 1.87 2.10 4.33
N VAL A 142 2.99 2.04 5.06
CA VAL A 142 3.10 1.37 6.36
C VAL A 142 3.08 2.41 7.47
N PRO A 143 2.10 2.40 8.38
CA PRO A 143 2.11 3.27 9.55
C PRO A 143 3.23 2.87 10.53
N VAL A 144 3.76 3.84 11.26
CA VAL A 144 4.89 3.62 12.20
C VAL A 144 4.57 2.59 13.27
N GLU A 145 3.30 2.46 13.64
CA GLU A 145 2.80 1.51 14.66
C GLU A 145 2.67 0.08 14.12
N ALA A 146 2.61 -0.10 12.79
CA ALA A 146 2.53 -1.41 12.17
C ALA A 146 3.90 -2.09 12.22
N HIS A 147 4.12 -2.86 13.28
CA HIS A 147 5.34 -3.64 13.43
C HIS A 147 5.35 -4.89 12.53
N ALA A 148 6.54 -5.45 12.27
CA ALA A 148 6.73 -6.65 11.48
C ALA A 148 5.89 -7.86 11.96
N ALA A 149 5.53 -7.91 13.25
CA ALA A 149 4.63 -8.91 13.82
C ALA A 149 3.18 -8.81 13.29
N ALA A 150 2.82 -7.70 12.63
CA ALA A 150 1.48 -7.46 12.10
C ALA A 150 1.19 -8.18 10.77
N GLN A 151 1.89 -9.26 10.45
CA GLN A 151 1.64 -10.00 9.20
C GLN A 151 0.83 -11.30 9.42
N SER A 152 0.22 -11.48 10.57
CA SER A 152 -0.62 -12.64 10.88
C SER A 152 -2.11 -12.43 10.59
N GLY A 153 -2.53 -11.20 10.35
CA GLY A 153 -3.92 -10.83 10.11
C GLY A 153 -4.42 -11.18 8.70
N ARG A 154 -5.57 -10.65 8.36
CA ARG A 154 -6.25 -10.90 7.08
C ARG A 154 -5.68 -10.01 5.97
N VAL A 155 -5.87 -10.42 4.72
CA VAL A 155 -5.83 -9.50 3.57
C VAL A 155 -7.26 -9.01 3.34
N VAL A 156 -7.50 -7.73 3.57
CA VAL A 156 -8.81 -7.10 3.44
C VAL A 156 -8.80 -6.26 2.17
N VAL A 157 -9.71 -6.52 1.23
CA VAL A 157 -9.82 -5.74 0.01
C VAL A 157 -11.14 -4.98 -0.03
N ALA A 158 -11.05 -3.67 -0.23
CA ALA A 158 -12.23 -2.83 -0.44
C ALA A 158 -12.67 -2.93 -1.91
N VAL A 159 -13.89 -3.44 -2.11
CA VAL A 159 -14.50 -3.60 -3.43
C VAL A 159 -15.54 -2.50 -3.63
N ALA A 160 -15.29 -1.61 -4.59
CA ALA A 160 -16.27 -0.64 -5.04
C ALA A 160 -17.27 -1.28 -6.01
N ASP A 161 -18.41 -0.65 -6.27
CA ASP A 161 -19.32 -1.12 -7.32
C ASP A 161 -18.67 -0.95 -8.70
N GLY A 162 -18.73 -2.01 -9.52
CA GLY A 162 -18.24 -2.02 -10.90
C GLY A 162 -16.79 -2.50 -11.05
N GLN A 163 -16.29 -2.48 -12.29
CA GLN A 163 -14.99 -3.03 -12.72
C GLN A 163 -13.75 -2.38 -12.08
N ALA A 164 -13.92 -1.21 -11.44
CA ALA A 164 -12.81 -0.43 -10.86
C ALA A 164 -12.10 -1.10 -9.67
N SER A 165 -12.45 -2.33 -9.32
CA SER A 165 -11.84 -3.08 -8.21
C SER A 165 -11.13 -4.36 -8.67
N ASP A 166 -11.19 -4.71 -9.94
CA ASP A 166 -10.72 -6.00 -10.44
C ASP A 166 -9.21 -6.17 -10.21
N GLY A 167 -8.42 -5.15 -10.50
CA GLY A 167 -6.99 -5.16 -10.25
C GLY A 167 -6.63 -5.27 -8.76
N ALA A 168 -7.35 -4.55 -7.90
CA ALA A 168 -7.14 -4.58 -6.45
C ALA A 168 -7.56 -5.95 -5.87
N LEU A 169 -8.69 -6.51 -6.32
CA LEU A 169 -9.16 -7.82 -5.88
C LEU A 169 -8.22 -8.94 -6.31
N ALA A 170 -7.78 -8.93 -7.58
CA ALA A 170 -6.83 -9.90 -8.10
C ALA A 170 -5.47 -9.81 -7.38
N TRP A 171 -4.99 -8.60 -7.09
CA TRP A 171 -3.77 -8.40 -6.31
C TRP A 171 -3.92 -8.93 -4.88
N ALA A 172 -5.02 -8.61 -4.22
CA ALA A 172 -5.31 -9.07 -2.86
C ALA A 172 -5.41 -10.60 -2.77
N ALA A 173 -6.06 -11.24 -3.73
CA ALA A 173 -6.19 -12.68 -3.79
C ALA A 173 -4.83 -13.38 -3.97
N ARG A 174 -3.99 -12.91 -4.91
CA ARG A 174 -2.62 -13.43 -5.07
C ARG A 174 -1.80 -13.25 -3.80
N THR A 175 -1.84 -12.07 -3.19
CA THR A 175 -1.10 -11.79 -1.95
C THR A 175 -1.60 -12.66 -0.79
N ALA A 176 -2.91 -12.85 -0.65
CA ALA A 176 -3.49 -13.72 0.37
C ALA A 176 -3.02 -15.17 0.20
N ALA A 177 -2.98 -15.68 -1.03
CA ALA A 177 -2.47 -16.99 -1.36
C ALA A 177 -0.98 -17.14 -1.03
N THR A 178 -0.15 -16.19 -1.48
CA THR A 178 1.31 -16.18 -1.26
C THR A 178 1.66 -16.12 0.22
N LEU A 179 0.95 -15.29 0.99
CA LEU A 179 1.18 -15.12 2.43
C LEU A 179 0.43 -16.15 3.29
N HIS A 180 -0.35 -17.05 2.70
CA HIS A 180 -1.21 -18.01 3.40
C HIS A 180 -2.15 -17.34 4.43
N ARG A 181 -2.71 -16.18 4.08
CA ARG A 181 -3.59 -15.37 4.93
C ARG A 181 -5.04 -15.41 4.43
N PRO A 182 -6.05 -15.38 5.33
CA PRO A 182 -7.45 -15.27 4.90
C PRO A 182 -7.69 -14.01 4.08
N LEU A 183 -8.48 -14.14 3.00
CA LEU A 183 -8.97 -13.01 2.21
C LEU A 183 -10.34 -12.56 2.73
N VAL A 184 -10.53 -11.25 2.89
CA VAL A 184 -11.85 -10.66 3.21
C VAL A 184 -12.15 -9.57 2.20
N ALA A 185 -13.15 -9.79 1.35
CA ALA A 185 -13.63 -8.75 0.44
C ALA A 185 -14.75 -7.96 1.13
N VAL A 186 -14.59 -6.64 1.17
CA VAL A 186 -15.51 -5.73 1.87
C VAL A 186 -16.12 -4.75 0.88
N HIS A 187 -17.44 -4.73 0.81
CA HIS A 187 -18.19 -3.70 0.10
C HIS A 187 -18.85 -2.76 1.11
N VAL A 188 -18.75 -1.45 0.89
CA VAL A 188 -19.43 -0.44 1.72
C VAL A 188 -20.45 0.29 0.90
N ARG A 189 -21.73 0.10 1.24
CA ARG A 189 -22.83 0.83 0.61
C ARG A 189 -23.28 2.02 1.46
N ARG A 190 -23.75 3.06 0.82
CA ARG A 190 -24.36 4.20 1.50
C ARG A 190 -25.81 3.87 1.91
N PRO A 191 -26.30 4.39 3.04
CA PRO A 191 -27.66 4.15 3.49
C PRO A 191 -28.74 4.60 2.51
N ASP A 192 -28.45 5.65 1.72
CA ASP A 192 -29.34 6.26 0.73
C ASP A 192 -29.28 5.58 -0.65
N GLN A 193 -28.35 4.66 -0.84
CA GLN A 193 -28.20 3.92 -2.10
C GLN A 193 -29.07 2.67 -2.08
N GLY A 194 -30.18 2.73 -2.81
CA GLY A 194 -31.01 1.57 -3.08
C GLY A 194 -30.38 0.63 -4.13
N PRO A 195 -31.06 -0.48 -4.47
CA PRO A 195 -30.52 -1.58 -5.31
C PRO A 195 -30.16 -1.18 -6.75
N LYS A 196 -30.52 0.03 -7.19
CA LYS A 196 -30.22 0.53 -8.54
C LYS A 196 -28.72 0.53 -8.90
N HIS A 197 -27.85 0.60 -7.90
CA HIS A 197 -26.40 0.62 -8.11
C HIS A 197 -25.78 -0.75 -8.34
N LEU A 198 -26.54 -1.84 -8.10
CA LEU A 198 -26.12 -3.20 -8.32
C LEU A 198 -26.70 -3.81 -9.63
N GLY A 199 -27.21 -2.95 -10.52
CA GLY A 199 -27.79 -3.40 -11.80
C GLY A 199 -29.13 -4.14 -11.70
N GLN A 200 -29.79 -4.10 -10.54
CA GLN A 200 -31.01 -4.85 -10.26
C GLN A 200 -32.29 -4.00 -10.46
N PRO A 201 -33.45 -4.63 -10.77
CA PRO A 201 -34.71 -3.93 -11.03
C PRO A 201 -35.25 -3.21 -9.78
N THR A 202 -35.98 -2.12 -10.01
CA THR A 202 -36.72 -1.36 -8.99
C THR A 202 -37.84 -2.22 -8.39
N GLY A 203 -37.80 -2.48 -7.09
CA GLY A 203 -38.89 -3.24 -6.41
C GLY A 203 -38.51 -3.79 -5.03
N TRP A 204 -37.27 -3.63 -4.62
CA TRP A 204 -36.78 -4.13 -3.34
C TRP A 204 -37.09 -3.15 -2.20
N THR A 205 -37.67 -3.64 -1.13
CA THR A 205 -38.19 -2.80 -0.02
C THR A 205 -37.46 -3.00 1.31
N GLY A 206 -36.53 -3.99 1.41
CA GLY A 206 -35.84 -4.32 2.66
C GLY A 206 -34.33 -4.14 2.60
N ALA A 207 -33.73 -3.55 3.64
CA ALA A 207 -32.27 -3.39 3.76
C ALA A 207 -31.55 -4.76 3.72
N LYS A 208 -32.13 -5.78 4.32
CA LYS A 208 -31.59 -7.15 4.33
C LYS A 208 -31.51 -7.77 2.93
N GLU A 209 -32.51 -7.57 2.09
CA GLU A 209 -32.53 -8.08 0.72
C GLU A 209 -31.42 -7.43 -0.13
N ILE A 210 -31.17 -6.13 0.09
CA ILE A 210 -30.08 -5.39 -0.57
C ILE A 210 -28.72 -5.96 -0.15
N ASP A 211 -28.55 -6.24 1.14
CA ASP A 211 -27.31 -6.81 1.67
C ASP A 211 -27.08 -8.24 1.16
N ASP A 212 -28.13 -9.08 1.07
CA ASP A 212 -28.05 -10.44 0.52
C ASP A 212 -27.63 -10.45 -0.96
N VAL A 213 -28.13 -9.50 -1.77
CA VAL A 213 -27.74 -9.35 -3.18
C VAL A 213 -26.28 -8.87 -3.29
N ALA A 214 -25.89 -7.89 -2.48
CA ALA A 214 -24.53 -7.41 -2.47
C ALA A 214 -23.54 -8.50 -2.04
N LEU A 215 -23.86 -9.28 -1.03
CA LEU A 215 -23.06 -10.43 -0.57
C LEU A 215 -22.92 -11.50 -1.66
N LYS A 216 -24.01 -11.81 -2.38
CA LYS A 216 -23.95 -12.76 -3.49
C LYS A 216 -23.04 -12.27 -4.60
N HIS A 217 -23.23 -11.03 -5.05
CA HIS A 217 -22.40 -10.42 -6.09
C HIS A 217 -20.93 -10.37 -5.68
N LEU A 218 -20.63 -9.99 -4.44
CA LEU A 218 -19.26 -9.96 -3.94
C LEU A 218 -18.59 -11.33 -3.92
N ARG A 219 -19.35 -12.41 -3.61
CA ARG A 219 -18.86 -13.80 -3.70
C ARG A 219 -18.54 -14.20 -5.13
N GLU A 220 -19.38 -13.79 -6.09
CA GLU A 220 -19.17 -14.03 -7.52
C GLU A 220 -17.89 -13.36 -7.98
N LEU A 221 -17.68 -12.08 -7.65
CA LEU A 221 -16.45 -11.34 -7.98
C LEU A 221 -15.19 -12.01 -7.39
N VAL A 222 -15.24 -12.43 -6.13
CA VAL A 222 -14.11 -13.14 -5.50
C VAL A 222 -13.82 -14.47 -6.20
N HIS A 223 -14.86 -15.20 -6.56
CA HIS A 223 -14.72 -16.47 -7.29
C HIS A 223 -14.16 -16.28 -8.69
N GLU A 224 -14.59 -15.23 -9.41
CA GLU A 224 -14.08 -14.89 -10.74
C GLU A 224 -12.62 -14.45 -10.70
N ALA A 225 -12.25 -13.62 -9.70
CA ALA A 225 -10.88 -13.15 -9.54
C ALA A 225 -9.90 -14.24 -9.10
N ALA A 226 -10.37 -15.24 -8.34
CA ALA A 226 -9.53 -16.30 -7.79
C ALA A 226 -10.35 -17.59 -7.57
N PRO A 227 -10.68 -18.36 -8.63
CA PRO A 227 -11.52 -19.55 -8.53
C PRO A 227 -10.90 -20.65 -7.67
N ASP A 228 -9.57 -20.76 -7.70
CA ASP A 228 -8.78 -21.77 -6.98
C ASP A 228 -8.02 -21.18 -5.79
N LEU A 229 -8.58 -20.18 -5.10
CA LEU A 229 -7.92 -19.53 -3.97
C LEU A 229 -7.64 -20.56 -2.85
N PRO A 230 -6.37 -20.81 -2.50
CA PRO A 230 -5.99 -21.87 -1.55
C PRO A 230 -6.17 -21.47 -0.07
N VAL A 231 -6.77 -20.32 0.19
CA VAL A 231 -7.00 -19.78 1.54
C VAL A 231 -8.48 -19.46 1.75
N PRO A 232 -8.96 -19.41 3.00
CA PRO A 232 -10.33 -19.02 3.28
C PRO A 232 -10.65 -17.62 2.74
N ALA A 233 -11.78 -17.49 2.05
CA ALA A 233 -12.30 -16.21 1.58
C ALA A 233 -13.65 -15.91 2.26
N ALA A 234 -13.76 -14.71 2.79
CA ALA A 234 -15.00 -14.16 3.36
C ALA A 234 -15.42 -12.90 2.60
N VAL A 235 -16.70 -12.58 2.70
CA VAL A 235 -17.27 -11.36 2.12
C VAL A 235 -18.12 -10.64 3.16
N ASP A 236 -17.96 -9.32 3.27
CA ASP A 236 -18.69 -8.48 4.19
C ASP A 236 -19.31 -7.29 3.46
N VAL A 237 -20.53 -6.94 3.84
CA VAL A 237 -21.22 -5.72 3.38
C VAL A 237 -21.43 -4.82 4.57
N LEU A 238 -20.84 -3.64 4.52
CA LEU A 238 -20.95 -2.59 5.54
C LEU A 238 -21.87 -1.47 5.05
N VAL A 239 -22.43 -0.70 5.98
CA VAL A 239 -23.35 0.39 5.68
C VAL A 239 -22.83 1.69 6.29
N GLY A 240 -22.48 2.67 5.47
CA GLY A 240 -21.96 3.93 5.95
C GLY A 240 -21.07 4.66 4.94
N HIS A 241 -20.15 5.48 5.46
CA HIS A 241 -19.09 6.09 4.66
C HIS A 241 -17.91 5.12 4.51
N ALA A 242 -17.53 4.83 3.28
CA ALA A 242 -16.53 3.80 2.98
C ALA A 242 -15.21 3.98 3.77
N ALA A 243 -14.70 5.20 3.85
CA ALA A 243 -13.47 5.49 4.56
C ALA A 243 -13.59 5.17 6.06
N ASP A 244 -14.67 5.60 6.71
CA ASP A 244 -14.88 5.42 8.15
C ASP A 244 -15.16 3.95 8.49
N GLU A 245 -16.01 3.28 7.70
CA GLU A 245 -16.37 1.88 7.95
C GLU A 245 -15.18 0.95 7.73
N LEU A 246 -14.38 1.17 6.68
CA LEU A 246 -13.18 0.38 6.43
C LEU A 246 -12.13 0.59 7.52
N THR A 247 -11.91 1.84 7.97
CA THR A 247 -10.97 2.14 9.07
C THR A 247 -11.37 1.42 10.37
N ARG A 248 -12.69 1.30 10.67
CA ARG A 248 -13.18 0.58 11.85
C ARG A 248 -13.14 -0.94 11.69
N HIS A 249 -13.28 -1.43 10.45
CA HIS A 249 -13.34 -2.86 10.16
C HIS A 249 -11.97 -3.55 10.20
N VAL A 250 -10.92 -2.85 9.78
CA VAL A 250 -9.56 -3.39 9.75
C VAL A 250 -8.91 -3.40 11.13
N ARG A 251 -8.03 -4.38 11.33
CA ARG A 251 -7.21 -4.53 12.52
C ARG A 251 -5.78 -4.09 12.22
N ALA A 252 -5.01 -3.81 13.25
CA ALA A 252 -3.61 -3.37 13.09
C ALA A 252 -2.71 -4.41 12.39
N ASP A 253 -3.06 -5.71 12.46
CA ASP A 253 -2.34 -6.81 11.83
C ASP A 253 -2.88 -7.20 10.44
N ASP A 254 -3.95 -6.59 9.96
CA ASP A 254 -4.47 -6.77 8.60
C ASP A 254 -3.59 -6.06 7.56
N LEU A 255 -3.77 -6.44 6.29
CA LEU A 255 -3.29 -5.73 5.12
C LEU A 255 -4.50 -5.21 4.34
N LEU A 256 -4.70 -3.89 4.30
CA LEU A 256 -5.82 -3.28 3.59
C LEU A 256 -5.44 -2.97 2.15
N VAL A 257 -6.20 -3.51 1.20
CA VAL A 257 -6.00 -3.31 -0.25
C VAL A 257 -7.13 -2.45 -0.80
N VAL A 258 -6.78 -1.39 -1.51
CA VAL A 258 -7.74 -0.47 -2.13
C VAL A 258 -7.31 -0.15 -3.56
N GLY A 259 -8.28 0.10 -4.42
CA GLY A 259 -8.01 0.66 -5.75
C GLY A 259 -7.64 2.14 -5.66
N SER A 260 -6.90 2.65 -6.62
CA SER A 260 -6.55 4.08 -6.71
C SER A 260 -7.74 4.96 -7.06
N ARG A 261 -8.77 4.41 -7.69
CA ARG A 261 -9.98 5.10 -8.17
C ARG A 261 -11.25 4.52 -7.53
N GLY A 262 -12.28 5.36 -7.45
CA GLY A 262 -13.66 4.99 -7.14
C GLY A 262 -14.59 5.55 -8.20
N ARG A 263 -15.93 5.39 -8.01
CA ARG A 263 -16.95 5.89 -8.95
C ARG A 263 -16.75 7.36 -9.30
N GLY A 264 -16.69 7.69 -10.60
CA GLY A 264 -16.90 9.04 -11.13
C GLY A 264 -15.66 9.93 -11.24
N THR A 265 -14.46 9.40 -11.18
CA THR A 265 -13.27 10.18 -11.47
C THR A 265 -12.99 10.21 -12.97
N LEU A 266 -12.90 11.41 -13.53
CA LEU A 266 -12.44 11.69 -14.89
C LEU A 266 -11.06 11.02 -15.09
N ALA A 267 -10.77 10.60 -16.31
CA ALA A 267 -9.47 10.03 -16.70
C ALA A 267 -8.34 10.98 -16.27
N GLY A 268 -7.59 10.62 -15.22
CA GLY A 268 -6.51 11.43 -14.66
C GLY A 268 -5.84 10.74 -13.47
N TRP A 269 -4.69 11.24 -13.08
CA TRP A 269 -3.78 10.71 -12.05
C TRP A 269 -4.25 10.99 -10.60
N PHE A 270 -5.55 10.94 -10.29
CA PHE A 270 -6.07 11.32 -8.98
C PHE A 270 -6.34 10.10 -8.10
N LEU A 271 -5.82 10.14 -6.88
CA LEU A 271 -6.17 9.21 -5.82
C LEU A 271 -7.60 9.49 -5.33
N GLY A 272 -8.43 8.46 -5.22
CA GLY A 272 -9.80 8.57 -4.70
C GLY A 272 -9.83 9.05 -3.25
N SER A 273 -10.87 9.80 -2.88
CA SER A 273 -11.02 10.34 -1.52
C SER A 273 -10.99 9.26 -0.43
N THR A 274 -11.58 8.09 -0.69
CA THR A 274 -11.56 6.95 0.22
C THR A 274 -10.14 6.41 0.39
N SER A 275 -9.43 6.15 -0.71
CA SER A 275 -8.06 5.64 -0.67
C SER A 275 -7.11 6.62 0.00
N HIS A 276 -7.26 7.93 -0.29
CA HIS A 276 -6.51 8.99 0.37
C HIS A 276 -6.74 9.02 1.89
N HIS A 277 -8.00 8.89 2.33
CA HIS A 277 -8.34 8.87 3.76
C HIS A 277 -7.75 7.62 4.43
N LEU A 278 -7.91 6.44 3.82
CA LEU A 278 -7.42 5.18 4.39
C LEU A 278 -5.89 5.15 4.52
N VAL A 279 -5.17 5.61 3.50
CA VAL A 279 -3.71 5.74 3.59
C VAL A 279 -3.31 6.64 4.76
N ARG A 280 -4.13 7.63 5.11
CA ARG A 280 -3.84 8.59 6.18
C ARG A 280 -4.21 8.11 7.56
N GLU A 281 -5.32 7.38 7.70
CA GLU A 281 -5.94 7.11 9.00
C GLU A 281 -5.93 5.63 9.41
N ALA A 282 -5.74 4.69 8.46
CA ALA A 282 -5.75 3.27 8.82
C ALA A 282 -4.59 2.91 9.76
N HIS A 283 -4.87 2.01 10.71
CA HIS A 283 -3.89 1.54 11.70
C HIS A 283 -3.08 0.34 11.20
N CYS A 284 -3.35 -0.14 9.99
CA CYS A 284 -2.65 -1.22 9.32
C CYS A 284 -1.97 -0.73 8.04
N PRO A 285 -1.06 -1.49 7.44
CA PRO A 285 -0.54 -1.21 6.12
C PRO A 285 -1.65 -1.14 5.07
N VAL A 286 -1.59 -0.11 4.20
CA VAL A 286 -2.55 0.11 3.13
C VAL A 286 -1.84 0.00 1.79
N VAL A 287 -2.37 -0.86 0.92
CA VAL A 287 -1.91 -1.01 -0.46
C VAL A 287 -2.87 -0.28 -1.39
N VAL A 288 -2.33 0.61 -2.17
CA VAL A 288 -3.05 1.27 -3.26
C VAL A 288 -2.65 0.61 -4.57
N VAL A 289 -3.59 -0.09 -5.18
CA VAL A 289 -3.41 -0.75 -6.47
C VAL A 289 -3.95 0.16 -7.56
N ARG A 290 -3.12 0.40 -8.56
CA ARG A 290 -3.54 1.12 -9.76
C ARG A 290 -4.15 0.17 -10.77
N GLU A 291 -5.22 0.60 -11.35
CA GLU A 291 -5.73 -0.07 -12.53
C GLU A 291 -5.01 0.46 -13.76
N PRO A 292 -4.66 -0.42 -14.71
CA PRO A 292 -4.12 0.03 -15.99
C PRO A 292 -5.09 1.03 -16.63
N ALA A 293 -4.55 2.07 -17.23
CA ALA A 293 -5.36 2.95 -18.08
C ALA A 293 -5.82 2.14 -19.29
N GLU A 294 -7.13 2.10 -19.53
CA GLU A 294 -7.70 1.57 -20.76
C GLU A 294 -7.25 2.41 -21.98
#